data_dfbc2bedf5a17be85b54b1ed087e7c1b
#
_entry.id   dfbc2bedf5a17be85b54b1ed087e7c1b
#
_cell.length_a   1.000
_cell.length_b   1.000
_cell.length_c   1.000
_cell.angle_alpha   90.00
_cell.angle_beta   90.00
_cell.angle_gamma   90.00
#
_symmetry.space_group_name_H-M   'P 1'
#
loop_
_entity.id
_entity.type
_entity.pdbx_description
1 polymer ?
#
loop_
_entity_poly.entity_id
_entity_poly.type
_entity_poly.pdbx_seq_one_letter_code
_entity_poly.pdbx_strand_id
1 'polypeptide(L)'
;GVERDVLLPADVAYTHRSGEEYEIYFVANQVDSLRTFNASFRIAGRTPELWNAVTGTITRPAQWKEADGRTEVALSLPANGSVFVVFPKESSEVSPERIEREPVSISIKEWTVTFPSVRKTVTRPVLFDWSKEEDEKIKYYSGHATYRGLFRWKNEQDGRIILRLGKVANVATVRVNSIACGTAWTAPYEVDITQPKNNS
;
A
#
# COMPACT_ATOMS: atom_id res chain seq x y z
N GLY A 1 -18.09 -25.41 24.47
CA GLY A 1 -16.84 -24.60 24.31
C GLY A 1 -17.18 -23.21 23.86
N VAL A 2 -16.33 -22.24 24.15
CA VAL A 2 -16.51 -20.86 23.68
C VAL A 2 -16.26 -20.84 22.18
N GLU A 3 -17.19 -20.30 21.41
CA GLU A 3 -17.06 -20.14 19.97
C GLU A 3 -15.93 -19.15 19.63
N ARG A 4 -15.15 -19.45 18.61
CA ARG A 4 -14.06 -18.56 18.15
C ARG A 4 -14.62 -17.23 17.67
N ASP A 5 -14.00 -16.15 18.10
CA ASP A 5 -14.39 -14.80 17.73
C ASP A 5 -14.17 -14.54 16.23
N VAL A 6 -13.01 -14.92 15.70
CA VAL A 6 -12.71 -14.85 14.27
C VAL A 6 -12.21 -16.20 13.75
N LEU A 7 -12.64 -16.56 12.52
CA LEU A 7 -12.12 -17.71 11.78
C LEU A 7 -11.23 -17.18 10.67
N LEU A 8 -9.94 -17.55 10.73
CA LEU A 8 -8.88 -17.14 9.80
C LEU A 8 -7.97 -18.31 9.45
N PRO A 9 -7.23 -18.24 8.34
CA PRO A 9 -6.10 -19.13 8.07
C PRO A 9 -5.04 -19.05 9.19
N ALA A 10 -4.31 -20.14 9.40
CA ALA A 10 -3.34 -20.25 10.51
C ALA A 10 -2.16 -19.26 10.42
N ASP A 11 -1.87 -18.75 9.23
CA ASP A 11 -0.81 -17.80 8.91
C ASP A 11 -1.29 -16.34 8.86
N VAL A 12 -2.49 -16.08 9.39
CA VAL A 12 -3.07 -14.75 9.56
C VAL A 12 -3.35 -14.52 11.04
N ALA A 13 -2.80 -13.45 11.58
CA ALA A 13 -3.03 -13.04 12.96
C ALA A 13 -4.10 -11.96 13.04
N TYR A 14 -4.75 -11.87 14.21
CA TYR A 14 -5.66 -10.76 14.49
C TYR A 14 -5.58 -10.31 15.95
N THR A 15 -6.00 -9.08 16.20
CA THR A 15 -6.40 -8.60 17.51
C THR A 15 -7.77 -7.95 17.43
N HIS A 16 -8.54 -8.02 18.49
CA HIS A 16 -9.88 -7.43 18.58
C HIS A 16 -9.95 -6.39 19.68
N ARG A 17 -10.62 -5.28 19.41
CA ARG A 17 -10.97 -4.24 20.37
C ARG A 17 -12.44 -3.90 20.21
N SER A 18 -13.18 -3.99 21.32
CA SER A 18 -14.57 -3.58 21.43
C SER A 18 -14.66 -2.18 22.03
N GLY A 19 -15.41 -1.31 21.41
CA GLY A 19 -15.68 0.05 21.88
C GLY A 19 -17.17 0.36 21.84
N GLU A 20 -17.54 1.53 22.34
CA GLU A 20 -18.96 1.94 22.37
C GLU A 20 -19.53 2.08 20.95
N GLU A 21 -18.74 2.58 20.01
CA GLU A 21 -19.17 2.88 18.64
C GLU A 21 -18.69 1.86 17.60
N TYR A 22 -17.67 1.05 17.92
CA TYR A 22 -17.01 0.18 16.97
C TYR A 22 -16.62 -1.17 17.55
N GLU A 23 -16.66 -2.21 16.72
CA GLU A 23 -15.86 -3.40 16.89
C GLU A 23 -14.72 -3.34 15.88
N ILE A 24 -13.47 -3.41 16.33
CA ILE A 24 -12.27 -3.19 15.50
C ILE A 24 -11.40 -4.44 15.55
N TYR A 25 -11.13 -5.01 14.38
CA TYR A 25 -10.24 -6.14 14.21
C TYR A 25 -9.02 -5.68 13.39
N PHE A 26 -7.84 -5.76 13.97
CA PHE A 26 -6.60 -5.63 13.22
C PHE A 26 -6.23 -7.01 12.68
N VAL A 27 -6.15 -7.16 11.36
CA VAL A 27 -5.86 -8.42 10.67
C VAL A 27 -4.55 -8.28 9.93
N ALA A 28 -3.60 -9.19 10.16
CA ALA A 28 -2.25 -9.14 9.63
C ALA A 28 -1.84 -10.45 8.96
N ASN A 29 -1.40 -10.36 7.72
CA ASN A 29 -0.74 -11.42 6.99
C ASN A 29 0.68 -11.62 7.52
N GLN A 30 1.01 -12.80 8.02
CA GLN A 30 2.31 -13.11 8.64
C GLN A 30 3.31 -13.77 7.69
N VAL A 31 2.99 -13.86 6.41
CA VAL A 31 3.89 -14.46 5.41
C VAL A 31 4.31 -13.46 4.34
N ASP A 32 5.48 -13.72 3.75
CA ASP A 32 6.08 -12.87 2.70
C ASP A 32 5.51 -13.19 1.30
N SER A 33 4.18 -13.31 1.23
CA SER A 33 3.44 -13.51 -0.02
C SER A 33 2.02 -12.94 0.08
N LEU A 34 1.43 -12.61 -1.06
CA LEU A 34 0.03 -12.21 -1.13
C LEU A 34 -0.88 -13.30 -0.58
N ARG A 35 -1.82 -12.92 0.27
CA ARG A 35 -2.86 -13.80 0.81
C ARG A 35 -4.25 -13.29 0.47
N THR A 36 -5.05 -14.14 -0.17
CA THR A 36 -6.48 -13.91 -0.41
C THR A 36 -7.27 -14.99 0.32
N PHE A 37 -8.20 -14.58 1.17
CA PHE A 37 -8.97 -15.47 2.02
C PHE A 37 -10.27 -14.82 2.48
N ASN A 38 -11.20 -15.63 2.96
CA ASN A 38 -12.40 -15.14 3.67
C ASN A 38 -12.14 -15.16 5.17
N ALA A 39 -12.34 -14.01 5.80
CA ALA A 39 -12.33 -13.86 7.26
C ALA A 39 -13.77 -13.90 7.78
N SER A 40 -14.05 -14.71 8.79
CA SER A 40 -15.39 -14.79 9.37
C SER A 40 -15.39 -14.25 10.80
N PHE A 41 -16.06 -13.13 11.01
CA PHE A 41 -16.15 -12.39 12.28
C PHE A 41 -17.46 -12.72 12.99
N ARG A 42 -17.43 -12.90 14.30
CA ARG A 42 -18.63 -13.13 15.14
C ARG A 42 -19.36 -11.82 15.40
N ILE A 43 -19.69 -11.13 14.33
CA ILE A 43 -20.47 -9.87 14.31
C ILE A 43 -21.59 -10.04 13.29
N ALA A 44 -22.77 -9.57 13.63
CA ALA A 44 -23.95 -9.54 12.77
C ALA A 44 -24.62 -8.17 12.84
N GLY A 45 -25.39 -7.82 11.82
CA GLY A 45 -26.18 -6.60 11.76
C GLY A 45 -25.37 -5.32 11.59
N ARG A 46 -24.08 -5.43 11.20
CA ARG A 46 -23.22 -4.25 10.98
C ARG A 46 -22.49 -4.37 9.65
N THR A 47 -22.41 -3.27 8.92
CA THR A 47 -21.67 -3.21 7.66
C THR A 47 -20.17 -3.09 7.93
N PRO A 48 -19.32 -3.98 7.38
CA PRO A 48 -17.87 -3.89 7.54
C PRO A 48 -17.26 -2.75 6.75
N GLU A 49 -16.24 -2.13 7.32
CA GLU A 49 -15.33 -1.16 6.69
C GLU A 49 -13.90 -1.68 6.75
N LEU A 50 -13.11 -1.36 5.72
CA LEU A 50 -11.68 -1.60 5.67
C LEU A 50 -10.93 -0.29 5.87
N TRP A 51 -10.18 -0.19 6.97
CA TRP A 51 -9.39 0.99 7.29
C TRP A 51 -7.91 0.67 7.08
N ASN A 52 -7.29 1.36 6.13
CA ASN A 52 -5.87 1.21 5.83
C ASN A 52 -5.06 2.21 6.65
N ALA A 53 -4.28 1.72 7.62
CA ALA A 53 -3.49 2.56 8.51
C ALA A 53 -2.35 3.31 7.81
N VAL A 54 -1.87 2.80 6.67
CA VAL A 54 -0.75 3.41 5.91
C VAL A 54 -1.22 4.60 5.09
N THR A 55 -2.38 4.46 4.43
CA THR A 55 -2.92 5.49 3.53
C THR A 55 -3.97 6.37 4.18
N GLY A 56 -4.51 5.97 5.34
CA GLY A 56 -5.65 6.62 5.98
C GLY A 56 -6.96 6.46 5.21
N THR A 57 -7.01 5.58 4.21
CA THR A 57 -8.22 5.36 3.42
C THR A 57 -9.19 4.45 4.17
N ILE A 58 -10.48 4.77 4.06
CA ILE A 58 -11.58 3.94 4.54
C ILE A 58 -12.40 3.53 3.32
N THR A 59 -12.62 2.24 3.17
CA THR A 59 -13.38 1.67 2.07
C THR A 59 -14.34 0.60 2.57
N ARG A 60 -15.34 0.25 1.76
CA ARG A 60 -16.20 -0.92 2.01
C ARG A 60 -15.61 -2.12 1.29
N PRO A 61 -15.56 -3.33 1.92
CA PRO A 61 -15.10 -4.54 1.23
C PRO A 61 -15.88 -4.77 -0.07
N ALA A 62 -15.18 -5.18 -1.13
CA ALA A 62 -15.82 -5.48 -2.41
C ALA A 62 -16.77 -6.68 -2.32
N GLN A 63 -16.46 -7.63 -1.44
CA GLN A 63 -17.26 -8.83 -1.21
C GLN A 63 -17.36 -9.12 0.28
N TRP A 64 -18.58 -9.17 0.77
CA TRP A 64 -18.91 -9.59 2.12
C TRP A 64 -20.34 -10.10 2.19
N LYS A 65 -20.64 -10.91 3.18
CA LYS A 65 -21.99 -11.42 3.46
C LYS A 65 -22.18 -11.71 4.93
N GLU A 66 -23.42 -11.66 5.38
CA GLU A 66 -23.81 -12.09 6.71
C GLU A 66 -24.52 -13.43 6.63
N ALA A 67 -24.13 -14.38 7.46
CA ALA A 67 -24.74 -15.71 7.58
C ALA A 67 -24.50 -16.25 9.00
N ASP A 68 -25.49 -16.91 9.57
CA ASP A 68 -25.41 -17.65 10.83
C ASP A 68 -24.84 -16.81 12.01
N GLY A 69 -25.24 -15.53 12.10
CA GLY A 69 -24.77 -14.61 13.14
C GLY A 69 -23.34 -14.15 13.01
N ARG A 70 -22.73 -14.34 11.84
CA ARG A 70 -21.36 -13.95 11.53
C ARG A 70 -21.30 -13.14 10.24
N THR A 71 -20.30 -12.29 10.12
CA THR A 71 -19.99 -11.57 8.88
C THR A 71 -18.73 -12.14 8.26
N GLU A 72 -18.85 -12.65 7.04
CA GLU A 72 -17.72 -13.06 6.21
C GLU A 72 -17.27 -11.91 5.32
N VAL A 73 -15.98 -11.65 5.30
CA VAL A 73 -15.35 -10.59 4.50
C VAL A 73 -14.22 -11.19 3.67
N ALA A 74 -14.25 -10.98 2.35
CA ALA A 74 -13.15 -11.36 1.48
C ALA A 74 -12.02 -10.32 1.64
N LEU A 75 -10.83 -10.79 2.00
CA LEU A 75 -9.64 -9.98 2.21
C LEU A 75 -8.52 -10.40 1.27
N SER A 76 -7.78 -9.41 0.77
CA SER A 76 -6.55 -9.61 0.01
C SER A 76 -5.46 -8.76 0.63
N LEU A 77 -4.51 -9.39 1.30
CA LEU A 77 -3.42 -8.71 2.01
C LEU A 77 -2.08 -9.00 1.33
N PRO A 78 -1.30 -7.98 0.99
CA PRO A 78 0.03 -8.17 0.45
C PRO A 78 0.96 -8.88 1.44
N ALA A 79 2.16 -9.23 1.01
CA ALA A 79 3.20 -9.78 1.86
C ALA A 79 3.40 -8.92 3.12
N ASN A 80 3.29 -9.52 4.30
CA ASN A 80 3.40 -8.84 5.60
C ASN A 80 2.42 -7.65 5.79
N GLY A 81 1.38 -7.57 4.98
CA GLY A 81 0.39 -6.50 4.99
C GLY A 81 -0.67 -6.67 6.07
N SER A 82 -1.35 -5.59 6.39
CA SER A 82 -2.41 -5.57 7.39
C SER A 82 -3.53 -4.60 7.05
N VAL A 83 -4.68 -4.80 7.67
CA VAL A 83 -5.86 -3.95 7.53
C VAL A 83 -6.64 -3.96 8.85
N PHE A 84 -7.32 -2.85 9.16
CA PHE A 84 -8.36 -2.87 10.17
C PHE A 84 -9.69 -3.22 9.51
N VAL A 85 -10.36 -4.24 10.01
CA VAL A 85 -11.76 -4.54 9.68
C VAL A 85 -12.60 -3.97 10.80
N VAL A 86 -13.40 -2.96 10.49
CA VAL A 86 -14.16 -2.19 11.46
C VAL A 86 -15.64 -2.39 11.21
N PHE A 87 -16.38 -2.61 12.29
CA PHE A 87 -17.84 -2.74 12.26
C PHE A 87 -18.44 -1.60 13.10
N PRO A 88 -18.73 -0.44 12.49
CA PRO A 88 -19.36 0.67 13.20
C PRO A 88 -20.80 0.34 13.56
N LYS A 89 -21.33 0.95 14.63
CA LYS A 89 -22.76 0.86 14.98
C LYS A 89 -23.64 1.51 13.93
N GLU A 90 -23.22 2.69 13.48
CA GLU A 90 -23.91 3.42 12.44
C GLU A 90 -23.07 3.32 11.14
N SER A 91 -23.71 2.87 10.07
CA SER A 91 -23.03 2.76 8.78
C SER A 91 -22.74 4.15 8.22
N SER A 92 -21.49 4.42 7.89
CA SER A 92 -21.08 5.63 7.17
C SER A 92 -21.26 5.49 5.64
N GLU A 93 -21.37 6.60 4.94
CA GLU A 93 -21.32 6.61 3.46
C GLU A 93 -19.87 6.42 2.99
N VAL A 94 -19.40 5.19 3.04
CA VAL A 94 -18.05 4.82 2.59
C VAL A 94 -18.10 4.28 1.17
N SER A 95 -17.19 4.75 0.35
CA SER A 95 -17.03 4.24 -1.02
C SER A 95 -16.61 2.76 -1.01
N PRO A 96 -17.10 1.94 -1.96
CA PRO A 96 -16.64 0.57 -2.10
C PRO A 96 -15.13 0.53 -2.42
N GLU A 97 -14.49 -0.54 -2.01
CA GLU A 97 -13.12 -0.84 -2.40
C GLU A 97 -13.02 -0.85 -3.93
N ARG A 98 -12.07 -0.10 -4.48
CA ARG A 98 -11.92 -0.02 -5.93
C ARG A 98 -11.19 -1.27 -6.43
N ILE A 99 -11.75 -1.89 -7.46
CA ILE A 99 -11.05 -2.92 -8.20
C ILE A 99 -9.83 -2.26 -8.86
N GLU A 100 -8.64 -2.73 -8.52
CA GLU A 100 -7.41 -2.31 -9.16
C GLU A 100 -7.41 -2.74 -10.63
N ARG A 101 -6.99 -1.83 -11.50
CA ARG A 101 -6.75 -2.16 -12.91
C ARG A 101 -5.39 -2.80 -13.07
N GLU A 102 -5.22 -3.54 -14.16
CA GLU A 102 -3.91 -4.09 -14.53
C GLU A 102 -2.85 -2.99 -14.55
N PRO A 103 -1.70 -3.22 -13.92
CA PRO A 103 -0.65 -2.23 -13.85
C PRO A 103 -0.04 -1.97 -15.25
N VAL A 104 0.20 -0.70 -15.56
CA VAL A 104 0.90 -0.30 -16.76
C VAL A 104 2.36 -0.06 -16.44
N SER A 105 3.26 -0.74 -17.15
CA SER A 105 4.69 -0.53 -17.00
C SER A 105 5.13 0.74 -17.71
N ILE A 106 5.78 1.65 -16.96
CA ILE A 106 6.41 2.86 -17.50
C ILE A 106 7.89 2.58 -17.69
N SER A 107 8.39 2.74 -18.92
CA SER A 107 9.82 2.64 -19.21
C SER A 107 10.48 4.00 -19.03
N ILE A 108 11.46 4.06 -18.14
CA ILE A 108 12.36 5.19 -17.98
C ILE A 108 13.71 4.79 -18.57
N LYS A 109 14.12 5.48 -19.61
CA LYS A 109 15.33 5.12 -20.38
C LYS A 109 16.64 5.48 -19.68
N GLU A 110 16.58 6.44 -18.77
CA GLU A 110 17.76 6.96 -18.10
C GLU A 110 17.40 7.47 -16.70
N TRP A 111 18.22 7.08 -15.73
CA TRP A 111 18.14 7.52 -14.36
C TRP A 111 19.40 8.28 -13.99
N THR A 112 19.23 9.51 -13.50
CA THR A 112 20.29 10.25 -12.84
C THR A 112 20.17 10.06 -11.35
N VAL A 113 21.21 9.53 -10.70
CA VAL A 113 21.24 9.28 -9.25
C VAL A 113 22.33 10.16 -8.62
N THR A 114 21.92 11.00 -7.68
CA THR A 114 22.82 11.94 -6.99
C THR A 114 22.98 11.53 -5.53
N PHE A 115 24.21 11.49 -5.07
CA PHE A 115 24.68 11.20 -3.71
C PHE A 115 25.28 12.47 -3.09
N PRO A 116 24.47 13.30 -2.40
CA PRO A 116 24.87 14.66 -2.03
C PRO A 116 26.10 14.73 -1.12
N SER A 117 26.17 13.89 -0.06
CA SER A 117 27.26 13.95 0.93
C SER A 117 28.63 13.65 0.35
N VAL A 118 28.71 12.83 -0.70
CA VAL A 118 29.94 12.48 -1.39
C VAL A 118 30.12 13.22 -2.71
N ARG A 119 29.19 14.11 -3.04
CA ARG A 119 29.19 14.92 -4.28
C ARG A 119 29.36 14.10 -5.55
N LYS A 120 28.72 12.92 -5.59
CA LYS A 120 28.73 12.03 -6.76
C LYS A 120 27.39 12.03 -7.46
N THR A 121 27.42 11.95 -8.77
CA THR A 121 26.25 11.75 -9.63
C THR A 121 26.59 10.72 -10.67
N VAL A 122 25.73 9.74 -10.84
CA VAL A 122 25.86 8.68 -11.84
C VAL A 122 24.60 8.60 -12.69
N THR A 123 24.79 8.20 -13.95
CA THR A 123 23.67 7.98 -14.88
C THR A 123 23.63 6.51 -15.26
N ARG A 124 22.44 5.90 -15.22
CA ARG A 124 22.22 4.49 -15.51
C ARG A 124 20.94 4.30 -16.33
N PRO A 125 20.91 3.33 -17.25
CA PRO A 125 19.69 3.02 -18.02
C PRO A 125 18.60 2.34 -17.17
N VAL A 126 18.97 1.74 -16.05
CA VAL A 126 18.07 1.04 -15.13
C VAL A 126 18.40 1.40 -13.68
N LEU A 127 17.44 1.21 -12.79
CA LEU A 127 17.69 1.29 -11.36
C LEU A 127 18.67 0.20 -10.92
N PHE A 128 19.53 0.52 -9.98
CA PHE A 128 20.61 -0.36 -9.54
C PHE A 128 20.78 -0.35 -8.02
N ASP A 129 21.39 -1.40 -7.52
CA ASP A 129 21.79 -1.51 -6.12
C ASP A 129 23.19 -0.93 -5.97
N TRP A 130 23.28 0.26 -5.37
CA TRP A 130 24.57 0.96 -5.23
C TRP A 130 25.59 0.25 -4.33
N SER A 131 25.14 -0.68 -3.47
CA SER A 131 26.05 -1.49 -2.66
C SER A 131 26.96 -2.42 -3.48
N LYS A 132 26.63 -2.58 -4.78
CA LYS A 132 27.38 -3.39 -5.75
C LYS A 132 28.26 -2.55 -6.70
N GLU A 133 28.29 -1.23 -6.50
CA GLU A 133 29.15 -0.34 -7.32
C GLU A 133 30.64 -0.53 -6.99
N GLU A 134 31.49 -0.29 -8.00
CA GLU A 134 32.96 -0.37 -7.84
C GLU A 134 33.51 0.84 -7.08
N ASP A 135 32.88 2.02 -7.23
CA ASP A 135 33.26 3.23 -6.50
C ASP A 135 32.90 3.08 -5.01
N GLU A 136 33.91 2.94 -4.17
CA GLU A 136 33.78 2.74 -2.71
C GLU A 136 32.97 3.85 -2.04
N LYS A 137 33.02 5.10 -2.56
CA LYS A 137 32.22 6.22 -2.03
C LYS A 137 30.72 6.03 -2.29
N ILE A 138 30.37 5.31 -3.35
CA ILE A 138 28.98 4.97 -3.65
C ILE A 138 28.60 3.67 -2.94
N LYS A 139 29.44 2.65 -3.03
CA LYS A 139 29.22 1.32 -2.45
C LYS A 139 28.89 1.37 -0.97
N TYR A 140 29.62 2.17 -0.21
CA TYR A 140 29.45 2.33 1.23
C TYR A 140 28.69 3.60 1.62
N TYR A 141 27.98 4.19 0.65
CA TYR A 141 27.20 5.39 0.92
C TYR A 141 26.10 5.14 1.93
N SER A 142 26.07 5.96 2.97
CA SER A 142 24.99 6.01 3.97
C SER A 142 24.35 7.38 3.93
N GLY A 143 23.06 7.44 3.63
CA GLY A 143 22.32 8.69 3.51
C GLY A 143 21.21 8.59 2.46
N HIS A 144 20.64 9.73 2.10
CA HIS A 144 19.62 9.79 1.07
C HIS A 144 20.24 10.04 -0.32
N ALA A 145 19.75 9.32 -1.33
CA ALA A 145 20.09 9.56 -2.72
C ALA A 145 18.86 10.06 -3.48
N THR A 146 19.08 10.94 -4.44
CA THR A 146 18.01 11.45 -5.30
C THR A 146 18.04 10.76 -6.64
N TYR A 147 16.97 10.08 -6.98
CA TYR A 147 16.74 9.46 -8.28
C TYR A 147 15.89 10.38 -9.14
N ARG A 148 16.34 10.68 -10.34
CA ARG A 148 15.59 11.47 -11.30
C ARG A 148 15.51 10.71 -12.62
N GLY A 149 14.29 10.54 -13.11
CA GLY A 149 13.99 9.93 -14.40
C GLY A 149 12.89 10.70 -15.12
N LEU A 150 12.87 10.64 -16.42
CA LEU A 150 11.86 11.27 -17.26
C LEU A 150 11.01 10.20 -17.94
N PHE A 151 9.71 10.38 -17.90
CA PHE A 151 8.76 9.54 -18.62
C PHE A 151 7.67 10.39 -19.25
N ARG A 152 7.03 9.84 -20.27
CA ARG A 152 5.84 10.45 -20.88
C ARG A 152 4.63 9.62 -20.49
N TRP A 153 3.65 10.27 -19.96
CA TRP A 153 2.37 9.67 -19.60
C TRP A 153 1.23 10.43 -20.24
N LYS A 154 0.37 9.73 -20.98
CA LYS A 154 -0.91 10.27 -21.41
C LYS A 154 -1.98 9.72 -20.49
N ASN A 155 -2.60 10.57 -19.71
CA ASN A 155 -3.76 10.18 -18.94
C ASN A 155 -4.98 10.17 -19.87
N GLU A 156 -5.28 9.02 -20.44
CA GLU A 156 -6.44 8.84 -21.33
C GLU A 156 -7.71 8.48 -20.55
N GLN A 157 -7.63 8.35 -19.23
CA GLN A 157 -8.73 7.89 -18.39
C GLN A 157 -8.80 8.72 -17.11
N ASP A 158 -10.00 9.11 -16.71
CA ASP A 158 -10.25 9.68 -15.40
C ASP A 158 -10.05 8.61 -14.32
N GLY A 159 -9.34 8.96 -13.25
CA GLY A 159 -9.12 8.07 -12.13
C GLY A 159 -7.86 8.37 -11.33
N ARG A 160 -7.66 7.60 -10.27
CA ARG A 160 -6.43 7.65 -9.46
C ARG A 160 -5.29 6.99 -10.21
N ILE A 161 -4.13 7.60 -10.12
CA ILE A 161 -2.88 7.08 -10.67
C ILE A 161 -1.98 6.73 -9.49
N ILE A 162 -1.71 5.45 -9.32
CA ILE A 162 -0.83 4.95 -8.26
C ILE A 162 0.52 4.59 -8.87
N LEU A 163 1.57 5.24 -8.40
CA LEU A 163 2.94 4.90 -8.76
C LEU A 163 3.44 3.80 -7.82
N ARG A 164 3.75 2.63 -8.40
CA ARG A 164 4.39 1.51 -7.69
C ARG A 164 5.90 1.58 -7.87
N LEU A 165 6.62 1.71 -6.77
CA LEU A 165 8.07 1.87 -6.78
C LEU A 165 8.82 0.53 -6.82
N GLY A 166 8.10 -0.58 -6.61
CA GLY A 166 8.71 -1.90 -6.49
C GLY A 166 9.46 -2.05 -5.17
N LYS A 167 10.69 -2.55 -5.22
CA LYS A 167 11.50 -2.76 -4.01
C LYS A 167 12.23 -1.47 -3.63
N VAL A 168 11.95 -0.96 -2.45
CA VAL A 168 12.61 0.21 -1.86
C VAL A 168 13.39 -0.23 -0.62
N ALA A 169 14.64 0.19 -0.51
CA ALA A 169 15.45 -0.02 0.68
C ALA A 169 15.22 1.14 1.64
N ASN A 170 14.16 1.01 2.38
CA ASN A 170 13.52 1.62 3.52
C ASN A 170 12.47 2.69 3.14
N VAL A 171 12.84 3.88 2.70
CA VAL A 171 11.89 5.00 2.53
C VAL A 171 12.14 5.73 1.22
N ALA A 172 11.07 6.08 0.51
CA ALA A 172 11.15 6.89 -0.69
C ALA A 172 10.13 8.03 -0.66
N THR A 173 10.59 9.27 -0.79
CA THR A 173 9.73 10.43 -1.02
C THR A 173 9.64 10.70 -2.52
N VAL A 174 8.42 10.79 -3.03
CA VAL A 174 8.14 10.94 -4.46
C VAL A 174 7.74 12.37 -4.78
N ARG A 175 8.32 12.88 -5.85
CA ARG A 175 7.92 14.15 -6.48
C ARG A 175 7.71 13.92 -7.98
N VAL A 176 6.63 14.47 -8.53
CA VAL A 176 6.37 14.48 -9.98
C VAL A 176 6.20 15.91 -10.42
N ASN A 177 6.95 16.33 -11.45
CA ASN A 177 6.97 17.73 -11.91
C ASN A 177 7.20 18.75 -10.78
N SER A 178 8.12 18.43 -9.85
CA SER A 178 8.43 19.20 -8.64
C SER A 178 7.34 19.25 -7.56
N ILE A 179 6.16 18.67 -7.79
CA ILE A 179 5.07 18.58 -6.81
C ILE A 179 5.32 17.38 -5.89
N ALA A 180 5.27 17.58 -4.58
CA ALA A 180 5.39 16.50 -3.61
C ALA A 180 4.12 15.62 -3.65
N CYS A 181 4.29 14.32 -3.89
CA CYS A 181 3.19 13.36 -4.01
C CYS A 181 3.01 12.49 -2.76
N GLY A 182 4.05 12.36 -1.95
CA GLY A 182 3.99 11.56 -0.72
C GLY A 182 5.26 10.78 -0.45
N THR A 183 5.21 9.98 0.62
CA THR A 183 6.34 9.15 1.07
C THR A 183 5.86 7.70 1.24
N ALA A 184 6.53 6.78 0.57
CA ALA A 184 6.35 5.34 0.74
C ALA A 184 7.42 4.83 1.73
N TRP A 185 6.98 4.24 2.84
CA TRP A 185 7.85 3.77 3.93
C TRP A 185 7.62 2.30 4.30
N THR A 186 6.63 1.68 3.67
CA THR A 186 6.32 0.25 3.82
C THR A 186 5.82 -0.33 2.50
N ALA A 187 5.96 -1.65 2.33
CA ALA A 187 5.36 -2.33 1.18
C ALA A 187 3.82 -2.17 1.19
N PRO A 188 3.22 -2.06 0.00
CA PRO A 188 3.75 -2.23 -1.36
C PRO A 188 4.44 -0.99 -1.98
N TYR A 189 5.00 -0.08 -1.24
CA TYR A 189 5.74 1.13 -1.70
C TYR A 189 5.02 1.85 -2.85
N GLU A 190 3.86 2.36 -2.54
CA GLU A 190 2.97 3.02 -3.49
C GLU A 190 2.75 4.48 -3.10
N VAL A 191 2.59 5.34 -4.10
CA VAL A 191 2.29 6.75 -3.91
C VAL A 191 1.23 7.19 -4.91
N ASP A 192 0.22 7.91 -4.44
CA ASP A 192 -0.79 8.53 -5.30
C ASP A 192 -0.20 9.74 -6.02
N ILE A 193 -0.14 9.69 -7.34
CA ILE A 193 0.36 10.75 -8.21
C ILE A 193 -0.74 11.35 -9.08
N THR A 194 -2.00 11.23 -8.70
CA THR A 194 -3.17 11.69 -9.47
C THR A 194 -3.15 13.19 -9.73
N GLN A 195 -2.56 13.97 -8.85
CA GLN A 195 -2.67 15.44 -8.85
C GLN A 195 -1.52 16.25 -9.48
N PRO A 196 -0.39 15.73 -9.93
CA PRO A 196 0.56 16.56 -10.64
C PRO A 196 0.09 16.83 -12.08
N LYS A 197 -1.02 17.58 -12.23
CA LYS A 197 -1.40 18.12 -13.53
C LYS A 197 -0.37 19.18 -13.90
N ASN A 198 0.29 19.02 -15.04
CA ASN A 198 1.04 20.09 -15.65
C ASN A 198 0.05 21.20 -16.02
N ASN A 199 0.16 22.35 -15.39
CA ASN A 199 -0.26 23.57 -16.01
C ASN A 199 0.80 23.88 -17.08
N SER A 200 0.53 23.51 -18.31
CA SER A 200 1.23 23.99 -19.49
C SER A 200 0.93 25.44 -19.70
#